data_aa36ea981517b1fe2d4d427a30c77b38
#
_entry.id   aa36ea981517b1fe2d4d427a30c77b38
#
_cell.length_a   1.000
_cell.length_b   1.000
_cell.length_c   1.000
_cell.angle_alpha   90.00
_cell.angle_beta   90.00
_cell.angle_gamma   90.00
#
_symmetry.space_group_name_H-M   'P 1'
#
loop_
_entity.id
_entity.type
_entity.pdbx_description
1 polymer ?
#
loop_
_entity_poly.entity_id
_entity_poly.type
_entity_poly.pdbx_seq_one_letter_code
_entity_poly.pdbx_strand_id
1 'polypeptide(L)'
;MKKVLIVAHYSRFLVQFELNDVKLLQGMGYEVHYATNFEHEDMYADAVQVIREHGVILHQVDFVRSPYNISANIKAYKQLKHLMQTEMFAGVHCHTPMAGALARLAANAAHTAPVLYTAHGFHFYKGCPLKNRLIYQTAETFLARYTDAQITINQEDYAAAQKFPLRGKAYYVPGIGVDVKKISSMQVDRATKRKELGIPEDAFVFVSVGELNENKNHRTVIRAFAKTDMANSYYLICGEGELKQEHLKLTEAVSYTHLRAHETLANLV
;
A
#
# COMPACT_ATOMS: atom_id res chain seq x y z
N MET A 1 -24.64 12.77 12.18
CA MET A 1 -23.94 12.54 10.88
C MET A 1 -23.81 11.04 10.69
N LYS A 2 -23.93 10.51 9.47
CA LYS A 2 -23.69 9.09 9.23
C LYS A 2 -22.18 8.82 9.30
N LYS A 3 -21.78 7.72 9.93
CA LYS A 3 -20.39 7.31 10.11
C LYS A 3 -20.00 6.27 9.07
N VAL A 4 -18.80 6.36 8.54
CA VAL A 4 -18.20 5.31 7.67
C VAL A 4 -16.85 4.88 8.24
N LEU A 5 -16.52 3.60 8.09
CA LEU A 5 -15.29 3.03 8.61
C LEU A 5 -14.38 2.64 7.45
N ILE A 6 -13.18 3.20 7.41
CA ILE A 6 -12.08 2.70 6.58
C ILE A 6 -11.24 1.76 7.43
N VAL A 7 -10.78 0.64 6.87
CA VAL A 7 -9.97 -0.36 7.60
C VAL A 7 -8.76 -0.75 6.78
N ALA A 8 -7.56 -0.56 7.34
CA ALA A 8 -6.33 -1.09 6.77
C ALA A 8 -5.33 -1.47 7.87
N HIS A 9 -4.26 -2.18 7.48
CA HIS A 9 -3.34 -2.76 8.45
C HIS A 9 -2.53 -1.71 9.23
N TYR A 10 -2.09 -0.63 8.59
CA TYR A 10 -1.20 0.38 9.16
C TYR A 10 -1.62 1.80 8.80
N SER A 11 -1.26 2.78 9.65
CA SER A 11 -1.73 4.17 9.58
C SER A 11 -1.36 4.86 8.26
N ARG A 12 -0.13 4.71 7.80
CA ARG A 12 0.37 5.33 6.57
C ARG A 12 -0.42 4.97 5.32
N PHE A 13 -1.11 3.82 5.31
CA PHE A 13 -1.92 3.39 4.17
C PHE A 13 -2.97 4.45 3.79
N LEU A 14 -3.70 4.99 4.76
CA LEU A 14 -4.70 6.01 4.51
C LEU A 14 -4.08 7.29 3.92
N VAL A 15 -2.93 7.72 4.47
CA VAL A 15 -2.24 8.93 4.01
C VAL A 15 -1.74 8.76 2.57
N GLN A 16 -1.26 7.57 2.22
CA GLN A 16 -0.71 7.32 0.89
C GLN A 16 -1.78 7.12 -0.19
N PHE A 17 -2.91 6.52 0.16
CA PHE A 17 -3.82 6.00 -0.85
C PHE A 17 -5.26 6.50 -0.73
N GLU A 18 -5.73 6.88 0.47
CA GLU A 18 -7.15 7.07 0.73
C GLU A 18 -7.54 8.52 1.11
N LEU A 19 -6.61 9.47 1.16
CA LEU A 19 -6.94 10.86 1.53
C LEU A 19 -7.96 11.52 0.60
N ASN A 20 -7.97 11.14 -0.67
CA ASN A 20 -8.97 11.64 -1.62
C ASN A 20 -10.35 11.04 -1.32
N ASP A 21 -10.41 9.77 -0.94
CA ASP A 21 -11.65 9.10 -0.56
C ASP A 21 -12.18 9.65 0.78
N VAL A 22 -11.30 9.98 1.72
CA VAL A 22 -11.67 10.70 2.95
C VAL A 22 -12.37 12.02 2.61
N LYS A 23 -11.75 12.86 1.76
CA LYS A 23 -12.33 14.15 1.34
C LYS A 23 -13.67 13.97 0.62
N LEU A 24 -13.77 12.97 -0.24
CA LEU A 24 -15.01 12.63 -0.95
C LEU A 24 -16.13 12.26 0.03
N LEU A 25 -15.86 11.36 0.96
CA LEU A 25 -16.81 10.90 1.98
C LEU A 25 -17.27 12.05 2.89
N GLN A 26 -16.33 12.89 3.32
CA GLN A 26 -16.65 14.11 4.10
C GLN A 26 -17.50 15.09 3.30
N GLY A 27 -17.17 15.29 2.01
CA GLY A 27 -17.98 16.11 1.11
C GLY A 27 -19.40 15.58 0.88
N MET A 28 -19.61 14.28 1.04
CA MET A 28 -20.93 13.62 1.04
C MET A 28 -21.64 13.68 2.39
N GLY A 29 -21.06 14.32 3.42
CA GLY A 29 -21.63 14.48 4.75
C GLY A 29 -21.41 13.30 5.67
N TYR A 30 -20.45 12.45 5.42
CA TYR A 30 -20.07 11.36 6.34
C TYR A 30 -19.00 11.82 7.35
N GLU A 31 -19.07 11.29 8.56
CA GLU A 31 -17.98 11.27 9.54
C GLU A 31 -17.10 10.07 9.25
N VAL A 32 -15.82 10.30 9.00
CA VAL A 32 -14.89 9.25 8.58
C VAL A 32 -14.08 8.75 9.77
N HIS A 33 -14.16 7.45 10.00
CA HIS A 33 -13.40 6.73 11.01
C HIS A 33 -12.37 5.82 10.31
N TYR A 34 -11.22 5.61 10.96
CA TYR A 34 -10.17 4.75 10.45
C TYR A 34 -9.69 3.76 11.51
N ALA A 35 -9.88 2.46 11.28
CA ALA A 35 -9.39 1.40 12.13
C ALA A 35 -8.07 0.83 11.58
N THR A 36 -7.01 0.93 12.36
CA THR A 36 -5.66 0.54 11.97
C THR A 36 -4.81 0.22 13.21
N ASN A 37 -3.65 -0.41 13.01
CA ASN A 37 -2.66 -0.56 14.06
C ASN A 37 -1.65 0.59 13.97
N PHE A 38 -1.75 1.58 14.85
CA PHE A 38 -0.86 2.75 14.87
C PHE A 38 0.10 2.78 16.08
N GLU A 39 -0.01 1.84 17.02
CA GLU A 39 0.85 1.79 18.21
C GLU A 39 2.22 1.15 17.94
N HIS A 40 2.38 0.38 16.85
CA HIS A 40 3.63 -0.32 16.51
C HIS A 40 4.48 0.37 15.44
N GLU A 41 4.12 1.59 15.06
CA GLU A 41 4.74 2.25 13.91
C GLU A 41 5.50 3.51 14.30
N ASP A 42 6.58 3.38 15.07
CA ASP A 42 7.51 4.50 15.35
C ASP A 42 8.01 5.20 14.08
N MET A 43 8.03 4.49 12.95
CA MET A 43 8.43 5.01 11.65
C MET A 43 7.41 5.95 10.98
N TYR A 44 6.17 6.04 11.49
CA TYR A 44 5.07 6.75 10.83
C TYR A 44 4.27 7.66 11.78
N ALA A 45 4.94 8.19 12.79
CA ALA A 45 4.30 9.09 13.76
C ALA A 45 3.63 10.31 13.09
N ASP A 46 4.21 10.82 12.01
CA ASP A 46 3.67 11.87 11.16
C ASP A 46 2.34 11.47 10.48
N ALA A 47 2.17 10.21 10.10
CA ALA A 47 0.93 9.74 9.48
C ALA A 47 -0.28 9.89 10.41
N VAL A 48 -0.13 9.59 11.68
CA VAL A 48 -1.20 9.74 12.69
C VAL A 48 -1.62 11.19 12.84
N GLN A 49 -0.64 12.11 12.83
CA GLN A 49 -0.92 13.54 12.88
C GLN A 49 -1.68 14.00 11.63
N VAL A 50 -1.21 13.65 10.44
CA VAL A 50 -1.87 14.00 9.16
C VAL A 50 -3.31 13.48 9.12
N ILE A 51 -3.56 12.25 9.57
CA ILE A 51 -4.90 11.67 9.61
C ILE A 51 -5.83 12.51 10.51
N ARG A 52 -5.36 12.90 11.70
CA ARG A 52 -6.12 13.74 12.63
C ARG A 52 -6.38 15.14 12.06
N GLU A 53 -5.41 15.75 11.39
CA GLU A 53 -5.55 17.06 10.73
C GLU A 53 -6.62 17.04 9.63
N HIS A 54 -6.84 15.88 8.99
CA HIS A 54 -7.92 15.68 8.03
C HIS A 54 -9.28 15.36 8.70
N GLY A 55 -9.39 15.47 10.03
CA GLY A 55 -10.64 15.25 10.75
C GLY A 55 -11.10 13.79 10.78
N VAL A 56 -10.20 12.84 10.59
CA VAL A 56 -10.51 11.40 10.66
C VAL A 56 -10.36 10.90 12.10
N ILE A 57 -11.34 10.14 12.56
CA ILE A 57 -11.35 9.54 13.90
C ILE A 57 -10.62 8.20 13.86
N LEU A 58 -9.52 8.10 14.60
CA LEU A 58 -8.65 6.91 14.66
C LEU A 58 -9.13 5.92 15.72
N HIS A 59 -9.11 4.63 15.36
CA HIS A 59 -9.37 3.51 16.24
C HIS A 59 -8.21 2.51 16.20
N GLN A 60 -7.61 2.24 17.36
CA GLN A 60 -6.58 1.20 17.49
C GLN A 60 -7.18 -0.18 17.33
N VAL A 61 -6.64 -0.95 16.39
CA VAL A 61 -6.92 -2.37 16.23
C VAL A 61 -5.60 -3.11 16.02
N ASP A 62 -5.34 -4.12 16.82
CA ASP A 62 -4.05 -4.82 16.89
C ASP A 62 -3.84 -5.79 15.71
N PHE A 63 -3.91 -5.25 14.51
CA PHE A 63 -3.67 -6.04 13.31
C PHE A 63 -2.24 -6.59 13.28
N VAL A 64 -2.11 -7.83 12.79
CA VAL A 64 -0.83 -8.46 12.49
C VAL A 64 -0.80 -8.92 11.03
N ARG A 65 0.38 -8.87 10.40
CA ARG A 65 0.54 -9.27 8.99
C ARG A 65 0.37 -10.78 8.78
N SER A 66 0.76 -11.56 9.78
CA SER A 66 0.79 -13.01 9.67
C SER A 66 -0.59 -13.65 9.87
N PRO A 67 -1.09 -14.43 8.89
CA PRO A 67 -2.32 -15.21 9.07
C PRO A 67 -2.16 -16.33 10.11
N TYR A 68 -0.93 -16.71 10.42
CA TYR A 68 -0.64 -17.81 11.36
C TYR A 68 -0.69 -17.41 12.83
N ASN A 69 -0.71 -16.11 13.13
CA ASN A 69 -0.89 -15.63 14.51
C ASN A 69 -2.37 -15.59 14.87
N ILE A 70 -2.94 -16.78 15.15
CA ILE A 70 -4.37 -16.96 15.34
C ILE A 70 -4.90 -16.14 16.53
N SER A 71 -4.16 -16.10 17.64
CA SER A 71 -4.60 -15.38 18.85
C SER A 71 -4.70 -13.86 18.61
N ALA A 72 -3.70 -13.28 17.96
CA ALA A 72 -3.71 -11.86 17.61
C ALA A 72 -4.82 -11.53 16.58
N ASN A 73 -5.03 -12.40 15.59
CA ASN A 73 -6.09 -12.23 14.61
C ASN A 73 -7.49 -12.32 15.26
N ILE A 74 -7.69 -13.21 16.23
CA ILE A 74 -8.94 -13.27 17.01
C ILE A 74 -9.14 -11.99 17.85
N LYS A 75 -8.07 -11.45 18.44
CA LYS A 75 -8.11 -10.19 19.19
C LYS A 75 -8.56 -9.04 18.29
N ALA A 76 -7.89 -8.86 17.16
CA ALA A 76 -8.22 -7.81 16.18
C ALA A 76 -9.65 -7.95 15.63
N TYR A 77 -10.10 -9.17 15.33
CA TYR A 77 -11.49 -9.44 14.94
C TYR A 77 -12.49 -8.99 16.01
N LYS A 78 -12.25 -9.32 17.28
CA LYS A 78 -13.13 -8.92 18.39
C LYS A 78 -13.17 -7.40 18.57
N GLN A 79 -12.02 -6.74 18.44
CA GLN A 79 -11.94 -5.27 18.49
C GLN A 79 -12.75 -4.64 17.35
N LEU A 80 -12.59 -5.09 16.11
CA LEU A 80 -13.37 -4.60 14.98
C LEU A 80 -14.87 -4.84 15.14
N LYS A 81 -15.25 -6.05 15.54
CA LYS A 81 -16.68 -6.38 15.77
C LYS A 81 -17.29 -5.48 16.82
N HIS A 82 -16.61 -5.29 17.95
CA HIS A 82 -17.07 -4.41 19.02
C HIS A 82 -17.19 -2.95 18.53
N LEU A 83 -16.17 -2.45 17.85
CA LEU A 83 -16.17 -1.11 17.26
C LEU A 83 -17.39 -0.90 16.34
N MET A 84 -17.62 -1.84 15.41
CA MET A 84 -18.75 -1.75 14.48
C MET A 84 -20.11 -1.80 15.18
N GLN A 85 -20.24 -2.60 16.23
CA GLN A 85 -21.47 -2.69 17.03
C GLN A 85 -21.72 -1.44 17.88
N THR A 86 -20.66 -0.77 18.36
CA THR A 86 -20.78 0.42 19.20
C THR A 86 -21.03 1.67 18.37
N GLU A 87 -20.29 1.84 17.27
CA GLU A 87 -20.33 3.08 16.48
C GLU A 87 -21.43 3.09 15.41
N MET A 88 -22.02 1.94 15.08
CA MET A 88 -23.14 1.81 14.12
C MET A 88 -22.84 2.45 12.78
N PHE A 89 -21.76 2.01 12.11
CA PHE A 89 -21.34 2.54 10.82
C PHE A 89 -22.38 2.29 9.71
N ALA A 90 -22.54 3.28 8.83
CA ALA A 90 -23.39 3.20 7.64
C ALA A 90 -22.72 2.44 6.48
N GLY A 91 -21.45 2.04 6.62
CA GLY A 91 -20.70 1.24 5.68
C GLY A 91 -19.25 1.07 6.10
N VAL A 92 -18.59 0.09 5.51
CA VAL A 92 -17.18 -0.24 5.75
C VAL A 92 -16.45 -0.35 4.41
N HIS A 93 -15.32 0.35 4.29
CA HIS A 93 -14.38 0.18 3.18
C HIS A 93 -13.08 -0.40 3.72
N CYS A 94 -12.74 -1.60 3.33
CA CYS A 94 -11.58 -2.30 3.86
C CYS A 94 -10.53 -2.60 2.79
N HIS A 95 -9.28 -2.60 3.23
CA HIS A 95 -8.09 -2.77 2.41
C HIS A 95 -7.15 -3.77 3.07
N THR A 96 -6.09 -4.15 2.36
CA THR A 96 -5.04 -5.08 2.79
C THR A 96 -5.56 -6.48 3.13
N PRO A 97 -4.81 -7.55 2.86
CA PRO A 97 -5.34 -8.92 2.93
C PRO A 97 -5.90 -9.29 4.30
N MET A 98 -5.09 -9.15 5.37
CA MET A 98 -5.52 -9.59 6.71
C MET A 98 -6.56 -8.65 7.33
N ALA A 99 -6.34 -7.33 7.29
CA ALA A 99 -7.31 -6.39 7.83
C ALA A 99 -8.63 -6.45 7.06
N GLY A 100 -8.58 -6.56 5.73
CA GLY A 100 -9.76 -6.75 4.89
C GLY A 100 -10.52 -8.04 5.17
N ALA A 101 -9.81 -9.15 5.44
CA ALA A 101 -10.45 -10.41 5.81
C ALA A 101 -11.20 -10.29 7.16
N LEU A 102 -10.53 -9.75 8.17
CA LEU A 102 -11.12 -9.59 9.49
C LEU A 102 -12.27 -8.57 9.49
N ALA A 103 -12.14 -7.48 8.71
CA ALA A 103 -13.19 -6.47 8.57
C ALA A 103 -14.47 -7.04 7.92
N ARG A 104 -14.34 -7.80 6.83
CA ARG A 104 -15.48 -8.47 6.17
C ARG A 104 -16.22 -9.41 7.12
N LEU A 105 -15.48 -10.22 7.89
CA LEU A 105 -16.07 -11.12 8.89
C LEU A 105 -16.72 -10.35 10.06
N ALA A 106 -16.06 -9.30 10.56
CA ALA A 106 -16.57 -8.48 11.65
C ALA A 106 -17.82 -7.71 11.24
N ALA A 107 -17.83 -7.12 10.04
CA ALA A 107 -18.97 -6.41 9.50
C ALA A 107 -20.20 -7.33 9.33
N ASN A 108 -19.99 -8.55 8.82
CA ASN A 108 -21.07 -9.54 8.75
C ASN A 108 -21.62 -9.88 10.13
N ALA A 109 -20.76 -10.08 11.13
CA ALA A 109 -21.20 -10.42 12.50
C ALA A 109 -21.79 -9.23 13.26
N ALA A 110 -21.49 -8.01 12.85
CA ALA A 110 -22.05 -6.77 13.41
C ALA A 110 -23.24 -6.23 12.60
N HIS A 111 -23.63 -6.91 11.53
CA HIS A 111 -24.67 -6.49 10.56
C HIS A 111 -24.41 -5.09 9.97
N THR A 112 -23.14 -4.74 9.77
CA THR A 112 -22.74 -3.49 9.12
C THR A 112 -22.66 -3.70 7.60
N ALA A 113 -23.38 -2.89 6.84
CA ALA A 113 -23.42 -2.92 5.38
C ALA A 113 -23.64 -1.50 4.81
N PRO A 114 -23.20 -1.20 3.57
CA PRO A 114 -22.44 -2.08 2.67
C PRO A 114 -20.99 -2.31 3.10
N VAL A 115 -20.38 -3.39 2.63
CA VAL A 115 -18.97 -3.72 2.80
C VAL A 115 -18.28 -3.64 1.45
N LEU A 116 -17.34 -2.72 1.32
CA LEU A 116 -16.48 -2.53 0.17
C LEU A 116 -15.10 -3.11 0.50
N TYR A 117 -14.51 -3.84 -0.44
CA TYR A 117 -13.13 -4.31 -0.32
C TYR A 117 -12.32 -3.95 -1.56
N THR A 118 -11.25 -3.18 -1.38
CA THR A 118 -10.29 -2.90 -2.44
C THR A 118 -9.08 -3.82 -2.33
N ALA A 119 -8.91 -4.69 -3.34
CA ALA A 119 -7.73 -5.53 -3.48
C ALA A 119 -6.64 -4.78 -4.25
N HIS A 120 -5.48 -4.58 -3.62
CA HIS A 120 -4.31 -3.95 -4.22
C HIS A 120 -3.39 -4.94 -4.95
N GLY A 121 -3.87 -6.13 -5.19
CA GLY A 121 -3.23 -7.26 -5.84
C GLY A 121 -3.52 -8.56 -5.10
N PHE A 122 -4.14 -9.53 -5.79
CA PHE A 122 -4.34 -10.84 -5.21
C PHE A 122 -3.03 -11.63 -5.13
N HIS A 123 -2.89 -12.46 -4.08
CA HIS A 123 -1.73 -13.34 -3.90
C HIS A 123 -1.79 -14.61 -4.78
N PHE A 124 -2.77 -14.69 -5.68
CA PHE A 124 -2.97 -15.76 -6.65
C PHE A 124 -3.06 -15.18 -8.06
N TYR A 125 -1.95 -14.90 -8.65
CA TYR A 125 -1.78 -14.36 -10.01
C TYR A 125 -1.28 -15.46 -10.95
N LYS A 126 -1.28 -15.18 -12.26
CA LYS A 126 -0.76 -16.11 -13.27
C LYS A 126 0.73 -16.37 -13.04
N GLY A 127 1.08 -17.63 -12.80
CA GLY A 127 2.46 -18.04 -12.50
C GLY A 127 2.80 -18.13 -11.02
N CYS A 128 1.89 -17.78 -10.10
CA CYS A 128 2.14 -17.99 -8.67
C CYS A 128 2.20 -19.50 -8.32
N PRO A 129 2.89 -19.88 -7.22
CA PRO A 129 2.92 -21.27 -6.74
C PRO A 129 1.50 -21.81 -6.51
N LEU A 130 1.25 -23.05 -6.92
CA LEU A 130 -0.07 -23.70 -6.79
C LEU A 130 -0.61 -23.69 -5.35
N LYS A 131 0.26 -23.86 -4.36
CA LYS A 131 -0.09 -23.79 -2.94
C LYS A 131 -0.68 -22.41 -2.58
N ASN A 132 -0.03 -21.34 -3.03
CA ASN A 132 -0.50 -19.98 -2.78
C ASN A 132 -1.84 -19.74 -3.48
N ARG A 133 -1.95 -20.18 -4.73
CA ARG A 133 -3.19 -20.07 -5.49
C ARG A 133 -4.34 -20.74 -4.76
N LEU A 134 -4.15 -21.97 -4.30
CA LEU A 134 -5.21 -22.72 -3.63
C LEU A 134 -5.65 -22.04 -2.33
N ILE A 135 -4.69 -21.63 -1.49
CA ILE A 135 -4.99 -21.01 -0.19
C ILE A 135 -5.66 -19.65 -0.37
N TYR A 136 -5.03 -18.74 -1.11
CA TYR A 136 -5.51 -17.36 -1.19
C TYR A 136 -6.77 -17.23 -2.04
N GLN A 137 -6.88 -17.98 -3.14
CA GLN A 137 -8.09 -17.97 -3.96
C GLN A 137 -9.29 -18.54 -3.20
N THR A 138 -9.11 -19.62 -2.44
CA THR A 138 -10.17 -20.18 -1.61
C THR A 138 -10.60 -19.22 -0.52
N ALA A 139 -9.63 -18.58 0.17
CA ALA A 139 -9.91 -17.59 1.20
C ALA A 139 -10.69 -16.38 0.63
N GLU A 140 -10.25 -15.82 -0.49
CA GLU A 140 -10.93 -14.68 -1.13
C GLU A 140 -12.32 -15.07 -1.65
N THR A 141 -12.47 -16.25 -2.24
CA THR A 141 -13.78 -16.76 -2.67
C THR A 141 -14.75 -16.93 -1.50
N PHE A 142 -14.25 -17.39 -0.34
CA PHE A 142 -15.07 -17.50 0.87
C PHE A 142 -15.48 -16.13 1.38
N LEU A 143 -14.53 -15.19 1.50
CA LEU A 143 -14.74 -13.84 2.03
C LEU A 143 -15.60 -12.95 1.11
N ALA A 144 -15.62 -13.25 -0.18
CA ALA A 144 -16.45 -12.56 -1.15
C ALA A 144 -17.97 -12.63 -0.82
N ARG A 145 -18.41 -13.67 -0.13
CA ARG A 145 -19.80 -13.80 0.35
C ARG A 145 -20.20 -12.73 1.36
N TYR A 146 -19.23 -12.02 1.93
CA TYR A 146 -19.41 -10.93 2.91
C TYR A 146 -19.07 -9.57 2.31
N THR A 147 -18.96 -9.47 0.99
CA THR A 147 -18.52 -8.28 0.27
C THR A 147 -19.63 -7.80 -0.68
N ASP A 148 -20.05 -6.55 -0.51
CA ASP A 148 -21.07 -5.94 -1.37
C ASP A 148 -20.44 -5.33 -2.64
N ALA A 149 -19.22 -4.78 -2.52
CA ALA A 149 -18.46 -4.27 -3.66
C ALA A 149 -16.99 -4.70 -3.58
N GLN A 150 -16.53 -5.44 -4.58
CA GLN A 150 -15.12 -5.81 -4.75
C GLN A 150 -14.47 -4.86 -5.75
N ILE A 151 -13.52 -4.04 -5.30
CA ILE A 151 -12.76 -3.13 -6.16
C ILE A 151 -11.39 -3.76 -6.44
N THR A 152 -10.98 -3.76 -7.69
CA THR A 152 -9.67 -4.24 -8.14
C THR A 152 -8.98 -3.19 -8.99
N ILE A 153 -7.64 -3.15 -8.96
CA ILE A 153 -6.83 -2.10 -9.60
C ILE A 153 -6.08 -2.60 -10.85
N ASN A 154 -6.27 -3.86 -11.22
CA ASN A 154 -5.73 -4.45 -12.44
C ASN A 154 -6.73 -5.41 -13.09
N GLN A 155 -6.53 -5.70 -14.37
CA GLN A 155 -7.46 -6.50 -15.18
C GLN A 155 -7.47 -7.99 -14.79
N GLU A 156 -6.34 -8.55 -14.36
CA GLU A 156 -6.24 -9.95 -13.96
C GLU A 156 -7.09 -10.21 -12.72
N ASP A 157 -6.94 -9.36 -11.71
CA ASP A 157 -7.72 -9.45 -10.48
C ASP A 157 -9.21 -9.17 -10.73
N TYR A 158 -9.52 -8.25 -11.63
CA TYR A 158 -10.91 -7.98 -12.01
C TYR A 158 -11.57 -9.22 -12.64
N ALA A 159 -10.90 -9.86 -13.59
CA ALA A 159 -11.40 -11.08 -14.20
C ALA A 159 -11.59 -12.24 -13.20
N ALA A 160 -10.78 -12.29 -12.16
CA ALA A 160 -10.94 -13.23 -11.06
C ALA A 160 -12.13 -12.85 -10.16
N ALA A 161 -12.22 -11.57 -9.75
CA ALA A 161 -13.28 -11.06 -8.87
C ALA A 161 -14.68 -11.18 -9.45
N GLN A 162 -14.82 -11.07 -10.78
CA GLN A 162 -16.10 -11.29 -11.46
C GLN A 162 -16.69 -12.71 -11.26
N LYS A 163 -15.85 -13.69 -10.90
CA LYS A 163 -16.25 -15.08 -10.65
C LYS A 163 -16.55 -15.36 -9.18
N PHE A 164 -16.34 -14.39 -8.30
CA PHE A 164 -16.57 -14.56 -6.88
C PHE A 164 -18.06 -14.44 -6.52
N PRO A 165 -18.50 -15.16 -5.49
CA PRO A 165 -19.90 -15.09 -5.01
C PRO A 165 -20.13 -13.83 -4.16
N LEU A 166 -19.97 -12.65 -4.76
CA LEU A 166 -20.20 -11.36 -4.11
C LEU A 166 -21.69 -11.17 -3.80
N ARG A 167 -22.02 -10.40 -2.77
CA ARG A 167 -23.39 -9.93 -2.51
C ARG A 167 -23.84 -8.92 -3.56
N GLY A 168 -22.92 -8.10 -4.05
CA GLY A 168 -23.13 -7.15 -5.12
C GLY A 168 -22.31 -7.48 -6.36
N LYS A 169 -21.32 -6.64 -6.70
CA LYS A 169 -20.53 -6.84 -7.91
C LYS A 169 -19.07 -6.40 -7.78
N ALA A 170 -18.24 -6.85 -8.74
CA ALA A 170 -16.87 -6.39 -8.90
C ALA A 170 -16.81 -5.10 -9.72
N TYR A 171 -15.84 -4.26 -9.37
CA TYR A 171 -15.51 -3.01 -10.06
C TYR A 171 -14.03 -2.99 -10.41
N TYR A 172 -13.73 -2.39 -11.55
CA TYR A 172 -12.36 -2.16 -11.99
C TYR A 172 -12.04 -0.67 -11.93
N VAL A 173 -10.92 -0.32 -11.29
CA VAL A 173 -10.33 1.02 -11.29
C VAL A 173 -8.90 0.89 -11.78
N PRO A 174 -8.46 1.67 -12.80
CA PRO A 174 -7.11 1.52 -13.37
C PRO A 174 -6.02 2.11 -12.48
N GLY A 175 -5.56 1.35 -11.50
CA GLY A 175 -4.56 1.77 -10.52
C GLY A 175 -5.14 2.63 -9.40
N ILE A 176 -4.24 3.20 -8.57
CA ILE A 176 -4.61 4.05 -7.42
C ILE A 176 -4.63 5.52 -7.80
N GLY A 177 -3.89 5.88 -8.85
CA GLY A 177 -3.71 7.26 -9.27
C GLY A 177 -2.64 8.02 -8.47
N VAL A 178 -2.29 9.19 -8.98
CA VAL A 178 -1.37 10.13 -8.35
C VAL A 178 -1.88 11.55 -8.54
N ASP A 179 -1.55 12.45 -7.62
CA ASP A 179 -1.85 13.88 -7.78
C ASP A 179 -0.85 14.53 -8.75
N VAL A 180 -1.17 14.44 -10.04
CA VAL A 180 -0.34 14.99 -11.12
C VAL A 180 -0.13 16.49 -10.96
N LYS A 181 -1.15 17.23 -10.50
CA LYS A 181 -1.05 18.69 -10.31
C LYS A 181 -0.05 19.03 -9.21
N LYS A 182 -0.14 18.34 -8.07
CA LYS A 182 0.81 18.51 -6.96
C LYS A 182 2.25 18.21 -7.43
N ILE A 183 2.46 17.08 -8.10
CA ILE A 183 3.80 16.66 -8.54
C ILE A 183 4.36 17.63 -9.60
N SER A 184 3.57 18.02 -10.60
CA SER A 184 4.02 18.91 -11.68
C SER A 184 4.25 20.36 -11.23
N SER A 185 3.60 20.79 -10.15
CA SER A 185 3.79 22.13 -9.58
C SER A 185 5.00 22.25 -8.66
N MET A 186 5.65 21.14 -8.32
CA MET A 186 6.85 21.15 -7.47
C MET A 186 8.00 21.86 -8.19
N GLN A 187 8.49 22.94 -7.58
CA GLN A 187 9.67 23.65 -8.06
C GLN A 187 10.90 22.96 -7.52
N VAL A 188 11.60 22.24 -8.38
CA VAL A 188 12.87 21.61 -8.04
C VAL A 188 13.99 22.20 -8.90
N ASP A 189 14.98 22.82 -8.23
CA ASP A 189 16.18 23.25 -8.93
C ASP A 189 17.06 22.02 -9.25
N ARG A 190 17.00 21.65 -10.51
CA ARG A 190 17.75 20.49 -11.03
C ARG A 190 19.27 20.65 -10.85
N ALA A 191 19.82 21.85 -11.04
CA ALA A 191 21.26 22.09 -10.94
C ALA A 191 21.73 21.93 -9.49
N THR A 192 21.02 22.55 -8.55
CA THR A 192 21.29 22.39 -7.12
C THR A 192 21.19 20.93 -6.69
N LYS A 193 20.14 20.20 -7.10
CA LYS A 193 19.98 18.78 -6.73
C LYS A 193 21.09 17.90 -7.30
N ARG A 194 21.51 18.13 -8.53
CA ARG A 194 22.65 17.41 -9.13
C ARG A 194 23.95 17.68 -8.38
N LYS A 195 24.20 18.94 -8.00
CA LYS A 195 25.37 19.32 -7.20
C LYS A 195 25.39 18.64 -5.83
N GLU A 196 24.25 18.60 -5.12
CA GLU A 196 24.11 17.87 -3.85
C GLU A 196 24.45 16.38 -4.00
N LEU A 197 24.03 15.77 -5.10
CA LEU A 197 24.26 14.37 -5.39
C LEU A 197 25.64 14.09 -6.02
N GLY A 198 26.44 15.12 -6.30
CA GLY A 198 27.73 15.01 -6.98
C GLY A 198 27.63 14.49 -8.42
N ILE A 199 26.55 14.84 -9.14
CA ILE A 199 26.28 14.40 -10.51
C ILE A 199 26.55 15.58 -11.45
N PRO A 200 27.37 15.42 -12.49
CA PRO A 200 27.61 16.44 -13.50
C PRO A 200 26.31 16.89 -14.20
N GLU A 201 26.26 18.13 -14.64
CA GLU A 201 25.06 18.69 -15.28
C GLU A 201 24.69 17.98 -16.60
N ASP A 202 25.68 17.57 -17.35
CA ASP A 202 25.57 16.89 -18.64
C ASP A 202 25.43 15.37 -18.53
N ALA A 203 25.55 14.81 -17.30
CA ALA A 203 25.42 13.37 -17.10
C ALA A 203 24.01 12.86 -17.37
N PHE A 204 23.92 11.66 -17.96
CA PHE A 204 22.65 10.95 -18.08
C PHE A 204 22.31 10.23 -16.77
N VAL A 205 21.09 10.37 -16.27
CA VAL A 205 20.69 9.81 -14.98
C VAL A 205 19.51 8.89 -15.15
N PHE A 206 19.69 7.64 -14.78
CA PHE A 206 18.61 6.67 -14.57
C PHE A 206 18.16 6.73 -13.10
N VAL A 207 16.87 6.63 -12.85
CA VAL A 207 16.32 6.64 -11.50
C VAL A 207 15.37 5.46 -11.32
N SER A 208 15.55 4.71 -10.23
CA SER A 208 14.57 3.76 -9.72
C SER A 208 14.07 4.19 -8.35
N VAL A 209 12.77 4.11 -8.15
CA VAL A 209 12.12 4.41 -6.86
C VAL A 209 11.35 3.20 -6.38
N GLY A 210 11.63 2.72 -5.18
CA GLY A 210 10.91 1.58 -4.60
C GLY A 210 11.65 0.90 -3.46
N GLU A 211 10.92 0.06 -2.73
CA GLU A 211 11.48 -0.75 -1.65
C GLU A 211 12.62 -1.64 -2.14
N LEU A 212 13.69 -1.74 -1.36
CA LEU A 212 14.85 -2.57 -1.70
C LEU A 212 14.62 -4.02 -1.29
N ASN A 213 13.81 -4.72 -2.06
CA ASN A 213 13.41 -6.11 -1.84
C ASN A 213 13.51 -6.93 -3.14
N GLU A 214 13.32 -8.25 -3.03
CA GLU A 214 13.37 -9.18 -4.16
C GLU A 214 12.34 -8.85 -5.26
N ASN A 215 11.15 -8.39 -4.88
CA ASN A 215 10.08 -8.09 -5.81
C ASN A 215 10.42 -6.92 -6.75
N LYS A 216 11.11 -5.89 -6.25
CA LYS A 216 11.53 -4.72 -7.06
C LYS A 216 12.76 -5.00 -7.91
N ASN A 217 13.52 -6.03 -7.56
CA ASN A 217 14.62 -6.60 -8.36
C ASN A 217 15.65 -5.59 -8.88
N HIS A 218 16.04 -4.63 -8.06
CA HIS A 218 17.07 -3.64 -8.41
C HIS A 218 18.41 -4.29 -8.82
N ARG A 219 18.71 -5.49 -8.28
CA ARG A 219 19.89 -6.31 -8.63
C ARG A 219 20.04 -6.51 -10.14
N THR A 220 18.95 -6.78 -10.84
CA THR A 220 18.98 -6.97 -12.31
C THR A 220 19.39 -5.68 -13.01
N VAL A 221 18.88 -4.54 -12.57
CA VAL A 221 19.20 -3.23 -13.17
C VAL A 221 20.66 -2.85 -12.87
N ILE A 222 21.16 -3.07 -11.63
CA ILE A 222 22.57 -2.84 -11.28
C ILE A 222 23.50 -3.64 -12.20
N ARG A 223 23.22 -4.93 -12.40
CA ARG A 223 24.02 -5.80 -13.28
C ARG A 223 23.92 -5.40 -14.75
N ALA A 224 22.75 -4.98 -15.20
CA ALA A 224 22.56 -4.53 -16.58
C ALA A 224 23.29 -3.20 -16.81
N PHE A 225 23.15 -2.25 -15.91
CA PHE A 225 23.81 -0.96 -16.00
C PHE A 225 25.34 -1.11 -15.99
N ALA A 226 25.90 -2.00 -15.17
CA ALA A 226 27.32 -2.31 -15.15
C ALA A 226 27.88 -2.91 -16.47
N LYS A 227 27.01 -3.42 -17.34
CA LYS A 227 27.37 -3.95 -18.64
C LYS A 227 27.23 -2.93 -19.79
N THR A 228 26.68 -1.76 -19.48
CA THR A 228 26.56 -0.70 -20.49
C THR A 228 27.87 0.09 -20.58
N ASP A 229 28.25 0.44 -21.80
CA ASP A 229 29.41 1.31 -22.06
C ASP A 229 28.95 2.79 -22.18
N MET A 230 28.12 3.22 -21.24
CA MET A 230 27.59 4.59 -21.24
C MET A 230 28.48 5.49 -20.38
N ALA A 231 29.43 6.12 -21.00
CA ALA A 231 30.24 7.17 -20.35
C ALA A 231 29.32 8.27 -19.77
N ASN A 232 29.73 8.86 -18.66
CA ASN A 232 29.02 9.97 -18.00
C ASN A 232 27.55 9.66 -17.67
N SER A 233 27.24 8.44 -17.24
CA SER A 233 25.91 8.03 -16.82
C SER A 233 25.87 7.60 -15.35
N TYR A 234 24.74 7.83 -14.70
CA TYR A 234 24.52 7.55 -13.29
C TYR A 234 23.23 6.75 -13.11
N TYR A 235 23.23 5.81 -12.18
CA TYR A 235 22.03 5.11 -11.77
C TYR A 235 21.74 5.41 -10.28
N LEU A 236 20.62 6.08 -10.01
CA LEU A 236 20.15 6.40 -8.67
C LEU A 236 19.09 5.40 -8.24
N ILE A 237 19.25 4.84 -7.06
CA ILE A 237 18.28 3.96 -6.45
C ILE A 237 17.74 4.64 -5.19
N CYS A 238 16.46 5.00 -5.21
CA CYS A 238 15.79 5.69 -4.12
C CYS A 238 14.86 4.72 -3.40
N GLY A 239 15.14 4.42 -2.14
CA GLY A 239 14.32 3.53 -1.32
C GLY A 239 15.08 2.91 -0.16
N GLU A 240 14.34 2.29 0.75
CA GLU A 240 14.84 1.50 1.86
C GLU A 240 14.37 0.05 1.74
N GLY A 241 15.01 -0.89 2.43
CA GLY A 241 14.61 -2.28 2.46
C GLY A 241 15.72 -3.23 2.87
N GLU A 242 15.34 -4.48 3.07
CA GLU A 242 16.20 -5.56 3.57
C GLU A 242 17.43 -5.83 2.69
N LEU A 243 17.34 -5.59 1.38
CA LEU A 243 18.43 -5.84 0.44
C LEU A 243 19.38 -4.64 0.26
N LYS A 244 19.27 -3.56 1.05
CA LYS A 244 20.14 -2.37 0.93
C LYS A 244 21.62 -2.75 0.96
N GLN A 245 22.06 -3.51 1.95
CA GLN A 245 23.45 -3.90 2.12
C GLN A 245 23.95 -4.83 0.99
N GLU A 246 23.06 -5.67 0.49
CA GLU A 246 23.40 -6.55 -0.65
C GLU A 246 23.59 -5.73 -1.94
N HIS A 247 22.71 -4.76 -2.19
CA HIS A 247 22.82 -3.88 -3.35
C HIS A 247 24.09 -3.02 -3.30
N LEU A 248 24.48 -2.50 -2.13
CA LEU A 248 25.74 -1.78 -1.95
C LEU A 248 26.94 -2.66 -2.28
N LYS A 249 27.01 -3.87 -1.71
CA LYS A 249 28.09 -4.82 -2.02
C LYS A 249 28.13 -5.20 -3.49
N LEU A 250 26.97 -5.38 -4.13
CA LEU A 250 26.90 -5.68 -5.54
C LEU A 250 27.43 -4.52 -6.40
N THR A 251 27.10 -3.28 -6.04
CA THR A 251 27.59 -2.07 -6.71
C THR A 251 29.11 -1.95 -6.63
N GLU A 252 29.70 -2.23 -5.46
CA GLU A 252 31.14 -2.26 -5.26
C GLU A 252 31.80 -3.38 -6.08
N ALA A 253 31.21 -4.59 -6.10
CA ALA A 253 31.74 -5.75 -6.80
C ALA A 253 31.75 -5.62 -8.32
N VAL A 254 30.81 -4.86 -8.91
CA VAL A 254 30.79 -4.63 -10.36
C VAL A 254 31.72 -3.51 -10.80
N SER A 255 32.49 -2.88 -9.88
CA SER A 255 33.65 -1.98 -10.08
C SER A 255 33.50 -0.92 -11.18
N TYR A 256 32.35 -0.28 -11.27
CA TYR A 256 32.16 0.86 -12.15
C TYR A 256 32.06 2.17 -11.36
N THR A 257 32.85 3.15 -11.72
CA THR A 257 33.03 4.44 -11.06
C THR A 257 31.79 5.33 -11.03
N HIS A 258 30.69 4.92 -11.65
CA HIS A 258 29.47 5.72 -11.88
C HIS A 258 28.21 5.20 -11.22
N LEU A 259 28.27 4.09 -10.49
CA LEU A 259 27.15 3.60 -9.68
C LEU A 259 27.22 4.22 -8.29
N ARG A 260 26.24 5.05 -7.92
CA ARG A 260 26.05 5.52 -6.56
C ARG A 260 24.70 5.08 -6.04
N ALA A 261 24.68 4.31 -4.94
CA ALA A 261 23.51 4.13 -4.12
C ALA A 261 23.42 5.38 -3.21
N HIS A 262 22.42 6.22 -3.41
CA HIS A 262 22.15 7.32 -2.50
C HIS A 262 21.14 6.89 -1.45
N GLU A 263 21.54 7.15 -0.20
CA GLU A 263 20.64 7.00 0.93
C GLU A 263 19.43 7.93 0.77
N THR A 264 18.34 7.45 1.26
CA THR A 264 17.00 8.01 1.32
C THR A 264 16.99 9.53 1.39
N LEU A 265 16.42 10.13 0.39
CA LEU A 265 15.72 11.39 0.60
C LEU A 265 14.35 11.03 1.21
N ALA A 266 14.28 11.03 2.52
CA ALA A 266 13.06 10.84 3.30
C ALA A 266 11.97 11.90 3.02
N ASN A 267 12.21 12.81 2.07
CA ASN A 267 11.36 13.97 1.76
C ASN A 267 11.03 14.11 0.27
N LEU A 268 10.92 13.00 -0.47
CA LEU A 268 10.28 13.02 -1.79
C LEU A 268 8.85 12.47 -1.64
N VAL A 269 7.98 13.29 -1.08
CA VAL A 269 6.52 13.17 -1.21
C VAL A 269 5.98 14.52 -1.59
#